data_ffb7ed6a87b6a7522d1c1400de7292d9
#
_entry.id   ffb7ed6a87b6a7522d1c1400de7292d9
#
_cell.length_a   1.000
_cell.length_b   1.000
_cell.length_c   1.000
_cell.angle_alpha   90.00
_cell.angle_beta   90.00
_cell.angle_gamma   90.00
#
_symmetry.space_group_name_H-M   'P 1'
#
loop_
_entity.id
_entity.type
_entity.pdbx_description
1 polymer ?
#
loop_
_entity_poly.entity_id
_entity_poly.type
_entity_poly.pdbx_seq_one_letter_code
_entity_poly.pdbx_strand_id
1 'polypeptide(L)'
;MSPPPRREIDVLLREERVFEPPAEFRERAHVTGNEPYVQAADDREAYWERWARELHWFEPWTRVLEWNPPFARWFVGGVLNAAYNCLDRHLDTDRADQRALVWEGEPGDERTYTYRQLHEEVSRFANALKGLGVKKGDRVAIYLPMIPEAAIAMLACARIGAPHSVVFGGFSSRALRDRIEDTRARVLITADGGYRRGQVVALKRNADEAVAELEFVEHVVVVRRQDSGETIGGAEMGSRDRWYHELVAAADADCPAEPMDSEDLLYILYTSGTTGMPKGVVHTTGGYMTQVYATTRWVFDLRDDDIYWCTADVGWVTGHSYIVYGPLANGTTVFMYEGAPNWPDCGRFWALCEKYGVTILYTAPTAIRAFMKWGEKWPAKYDLSSLRLLGTVGEPINPEAWIWYRKHIGGERCPIVDTWWQTETGAIMITPLPGAIPTKPGSATLPFPGTDATILDSDGNEAESGLLAITSPWPAMLRGIYGDEERYRQTYWSKWENIYFAGDAARRDEDGYFWIAGRVDDVLNVAGHRIGTMEVESALVDHPAVAEAAVVGRHDELKGQAIAAFVSLVEGVDPSDELSAAIRANVVKQIGAIARPADIIFTAD
;
A
#
# COMPACT_ATOMS: atom_id res chain seq x y z
N MET A 1 -34.09 -35.28 12.15
CA MET A 1 -33.62 -34.63 10.92
C MET A 1 -32.11 -34.59 11.02
N SER A 2 -31.42 -35.31 10.16
CA SER A 2 -29.95 -35.22 10.08
C SER A 2 -29.58 -33.81 9.59
N PRO A 3 -28.54 -33.16 10.13
CA PRO A 3 -28.08 -31.88 9.60
C PRO A 3 -27.72 -32.02 8.11
N PRO A 4 -27.91 -30.98 7.29
CA PRO A 4 -27.53 -31.04 5.89
C PRO A 4 -26.02 -31.32 5.80
N PRO A 5 -25.54 -32.05 4.78
CA PRO A 5 -24.13 -32.32 4.62
C PRO A 5 -23.38 -30.98 4.54
N ARG A 6 -22.41 -30.79 5.45
CA ARG A 6 -21.47 -29.66 5.38
C ARG A 6 -20.87 -29.69 3.98
N ARG A 7 -20.90 -28.58 3.26
CA ARG A 7 -20.33 -28.46 1.92
C ARG A 7 -18.85 -28.81 2.01
N GLU A 8 -18.39 -29.74 1.19
CA GLU A 8 -17.00 -30.24 1.16
C GLU A 8 -15.96 -29.11 0.99
N ILE A 9 -16.36 -27.96 0.45
CA ILE A 9 -15.54 -26.76 0.26
C ILE A 9 -15.10 -26.13 1.60
N ASP A 10 -15.93 -26.16 2.64
CA ASP A 10 -15.60 -25.57 3.95
C ASP A 10 -14.52 -26.35 4.74
N VAL A 11 -14.23 -27.57 4.33
CA VAL A 11 -13.25 -28.44 5.02
C VAL A 11 -11.83 -28.24 4.47
N LEU A 12 -11.69 -27.78 3.23
CA LEU A 12 -10.42 -27.75 2.50
C LEU A 12 -9.63 -26.43 2.67
N LEU A 13 -10.25 -25.37 3.22
CA LEU A 13 -9.60 -24.08 3.46
C LEU A 13 -9.31 -23.82 4.95
N ARG A 14 -9.26 -24.85 5.79
CA ARG A 14 -8.91 -24.71 7.20
C ARG A 14 -7.39 -24.74 7.36
N GLU A 15 -6.80 -23.55 7.49
CA GLU A 15 -5.43 -23.44 7.97
C GLU A 15 -5.43 -23.66 9.50
N GLU A 16 -4.79 -24.73 9.93
CA GLU A 16 -4.71 -25.11 11.35
C GLU A 16 -3.38 -24.71 12.01
N ARG A 17 -2.38 -24.32 11.19
CA ARG A 17 -1.09 -23.91 11.72
C ARG A 17 -1.20 -22.55 12.40
N VAL A 18 -0.83 -22.50 13.66
CA VAL A 18 -0.85 -21.27 14.47
C VAL A 18 0.59 -20.95 14.89
N PHE A 19 0.97 -19.70 14.75
CA PHE A 19 2.29 -19.19 15.11
C PHE A 19 2.15 -18.14 16.20
N GLU A 20 2.58 -18.49 17.40
CA GLU A 20 2.66 -17.55 18.51
C GLU A 20 3.69 -16.45 18.24
N PRO A 21 3.48 -15.22 18.76
CA PRO A 21 4.52 -14.22 18.76
C PRO A 21 5.82 -14.76 19.38
N PRO A 22 6.97 -14.62 18.70
CA PRO A 22 8.24 -15.08 19.25
C PRO A 22 8.49 -14.45 20.62
N ALA A 23 8.94 -15.25 21.61
CA ALA A 23 9.08 -14.79 22.99
C ALA A 23 9.97 -13.54 23.12
N GLU A 24 11.14 -13.55 22.45
CA GLU A 24 12.07 -12.40 22.45
C GLU A 24 11.47 -11.15 21.81
N PHE A 25 10.62 -11.32 20.78
CA PHE A 25 9.90 -10.21 20.16
C PHE A 25 8.85 -9.65 21.12
N ARG A 26 8.04 -10.56 21.73
CA ARG A 26 6.94 -10.21 22.64
C ARG A 26 7.44 -9.43 23.87
N GLU A 27 8.58 -9.81 24.46
CA GLU A 27 9.16 -9.14 25.63
C GLU A 27 9.42 -7.64 25.41
N ARG A 28 9.63 -7.23 24.16
CA ARG A 28 9.97 -5.86 23.78
C ARG A 28 8.88 -5.16 22.96
N ALA A 29 7.78 -5.83 22.66
CA ALA A 29 6.72 -5.30 21.83
C ALA A 29 5.91 -4.20 22.53
N HIS A 30 5.44 -3.21 21.76
CA HIS A 30 4.57 -2.15 22.26
C HIS A 30 3.25 -2.68 22.82
N VAL A 31 2.73 -3.75 22.21
CA VAL A 31 1.48 -4.39 22.59
C VAL A 31 1.71 -5.89 22.78
N THR A 32 1.37 -6.40 23.96
CA THR A 32 1.55 -7.82 24.32
C THR A 32 0.26 -8.51 24.80
N GLY A 33 -0.84 -7.78 24.83
CA GLY A 33 -2.15 -8.24 25.32
C GLY A 33 -3.31 -7.62 24.56
N ASN A 34 -4.50 -7.77 25.09
CA ASN A 34 -5.75 -7.32 24.47
C ASN A 34 -6.24 -5.94 24.96
N GLU A 35 -5.50 -5.26 25.82
CA GLU A 35 -5.88 -3.97 26.40
C GLU A 35 -6.26 -2.92 25.36
N PRO A 36 -5.57 -2.78 24.21
CA PRO A 36 -5.97 -1.82 23.18
C PRO A 36 -7.35 -2.11 22.59
N TYR A 37 -7.69 -3.40 22.42
CA TYR A 37 -8.99 -3.82 21.90
C TYR A 37 -10.11 -3.50 22.89
N VAL A 38 -9.88 -3.77 24.19
CA VAL A 38 -10.83 -3.44 25.25
C VAL A 38 -11.06 -1.93 25.32
N GLN A 39 -10.00 -1.14 25.34
CA GLN A 39 -10.09 0.33 25.39
C GLN A 39 -10.85 0.91 24.18
N ALA A 40 -10.57 0.39 22.98
CA ALA A 40 -11.24 0.84 21.78
C ALA A 40 -12.72 0.43 21.71
N ALA A 41 -13.07 -0.72 22.27
CA ALA A 41 -14.47 -1.18 22.37
C ALA A 41 -15.27 -0.40 23.42
N ASP A 42 -14.62 0.03 24.50
CA ASP A 42 -15.25 0.82 25.56
C ASP A 42 -15.61 2.24 25.10
N ASP A 43 -14.64 2.92 24.48
CA ASP A 43 -14.81 4.28 23.93
C ASP A 43 -13.90 4.52 22.74
N ARG A 44 -14.44 4.32 21.55
CA ARG A 44 -13.70 4.46 20.28
C ARG A 44 -13.24 5.90 20.02
N GLU A 45 -14.06 6.92 20.38
CA GLU A 45 -13.67 8.30 20.17
C GLU A 45 -12.51 8.68 21.10
N ALA A 46 -12.57 8.33 22.37
CA ALA A 46 -11.47 8.52 23.31
C ALA A 46 -10.21 7.75 22.91
N TYR A 47 -10.37 6.56 22.34
CA TYR A 47 -9.25 5.79 21.81
C TYR A 47 -8.52 6.53 20.69
N TRP A 48 -9.24 7.03 19.69
CA TRP A 48 -8.65 7.79 18.59
C TRP A 48 -8.15 9.19 19.02
N GLU A 49 -8.83 9.82 19.98
CA GLU A 49 -8.38 11.07 20.57
C GLU A 49 -7.01 10.93 21.24
N ARG A 50 -6.76 9.81 21.94
CA ARG A 50 -5.43 9.52 22.51
C ARG A 50 -4.35 9.49 21.42
N TRP A 51 -4.62 8.87 20.29
CA TRP A 51 -3.68 8.83 19.16
C TRP A 51 -3.48 10.20 18.52
N ALA A 52 -4.53 10.98 18.38
CA ALA A 52 -4.42 12.33 17.85
C ALA A 52 -3.52 13.22 18.72
N ARG A 53 -3.54 13.03 20.05
CA ARG A 53 -2.70 13.78 21.00
C ARG A 53 -1.20 13.45 20.88
N GLU A 54 -0.84 12.37 20.22
CA GLU A 54 0.56 12.05 19.88
C GLU A 54 1.11 12.88 18.72
N LEU A 55 0.25 13.55 17.95
CA LEU A 55 0.63 14.46 16.88
C LEU A 55 0.71 15.89 17.38
N HIS A 56 1.43 16.74 16.62
CA HIS A 56 1.46 18.18 16.89
C HIS A 56 0.29 18.86 16.18
N TRP A 57 -0.52 19.61 16.97
CA TRP A 57 -1.60 20.45 16.49
C TRP A 57 -1.30 21.89 16.82
N PHE A 58 -1.45 22.79 15.86
CA PHE A 58 -1.35 24.23 16.08
C PHE A 58 -2.53 24.75 16.92
N GLU A 59 -3.73 24.18 16.64
CA GLU A 59 -4.93 24.40 17.42
C GLU A 59 -5.62 23.06 17.66
N PRO A 60 -6.05 22.75 18.91
CA PRO A 60 -6.73 21.51 19.21
C PRO A 60 -8.16 21.52 18.63
N TRP A 61 -8.70 20.34 18.40
CA TRP A 61 -10.08 20.13 17.95
C TRP A 61 -11.10 20.45 19.06
N THR A 62 -12.31 20.76 18.63
CA THR A 62 -13.46 20.99 19.52
C THR A 62 -14.36 19.76 19.66
N ARG A 63 -14.30 18.84 18.68
CA ARG A 63 -15.03 17.56 18.65
C ARG A 63 -14.21 16.51 17.94
N VAL A 64 -14.20 15.29 18.49
CA VAL A 64 -13.43 14.16 17.92
C VAL A 64 -14.05 13.68 16.62
N LEU A 65 -15.37 13.49 16.59
CA LEU A 65 -16.10 12.96 15.43
C LEU A 65 -17.41 13.71 15.21
N GLU A 66 -17.68 14.09 13.97
CA GLU A 66 -19.02 14.37 13.45
C GLU A 66 -19.35 13.31 12.40
N TRP A 67 -20.36 12.48 12.69
CA TRP A 67 -20.82 11.44 11.79
C TRP A 67 -22.20 11.76 11.24
N ASN A 68 -22.26 12.06 9.95
CA ASN A 68 -23.50 12.25 9.18
C ASN A 68 -23.43 11.34 7.93
N PRO A 69 -23.84 10.07 8.05
CA PRO A 69 -23.61 9.06 7.00
C PRO A 69 -24.02 9.52 5.60
N PRO A 70 -23.19 9.30 4.60
CA PRO A 70 -21.90 8.60 4.61
C PRO A 70 -20.70 9.52 4.88
N PHE A 71 -20.88 10.71 5.43
CA PHE A 71 -19.82 11.70 5.62
C PHE A 71 -19.35 11.74 7.07
N ALA A 72 -18.04 11.55 7.26
CA ALA A 72 -17.37 11.71 8.53
C ALA A 72 -16.45 12.93 8.51
N ARG A 73 -16.38 13.63 9.65
CA ARG A 73 -15.36 14.64 9.93
C ARG A 73 -14.69 14.30 11.25
N TRP A 74 -13.38 14.20 11.24
CA TRP A 74 -12.59 13.83 12.40
C TRP A 74 -11.77 15.02 12.91
N PHE A 75 -11.70 15.17 14.24
CA PHE A 75 -10.96 16.23 14.92
C PHE A 75 -11.38 17.62 14.45
N VAL A 76 -12.68 17.86 14.47
CA VAL A 76 -13.33 19.05 13.91
C VAL A 76 -12.81 20.33 14.57
N GLY A 77 -12.37 21.27 13.73
CA GLY A 77 -11.76 22.54 14.16
C GLY A 77 -10.31 22.42 14.62
N GLY A 78 -9.73 21.21 14.60
CA GLY A 78 -8.31 21.01 14.84
C GLY A 78 -7.48 21.53 13.66
N VAL A 79 -6.34 22.13 13.94
CA VAL A 79 -5.43 22.70 12.94
C VAL A 79 -4.05 22.08 13.09
N LEU A 80 -3.54 21.50 12.01
CA LEU A 80 -2.22 20.85 11.97
C LEU A 80 -1.59 20.99 10.58
N ASN A 81 -0.41 20.40 10.39
CA ASN A 81 0.18 20.20 9.07
C ASN A 81 0.86 18.82 9.00
N ALA A 82 0.64 18.10 7.91
CA ALA A 82 1.20 16.75 7.74
C ALA A 82 2.73 16.77 7.64
N ALA A 83 3.31 17.69 6.87
CA ALA A 83 4.76 17.81 6.76
C ALA A 83 5.42 18.25 8.08
N TYR A 84 4.78 19.14 8.84
CA TYR A 84 5.24 19.49 10.18
C TYR A 84 5.35 18.25 11.08
N ASN A 85 4.32 17.41 11.06
CA ASN A 85 4.31 16.18 11.84
C ASN A 85 5.32 15.15 11.37
N CYS A 86 5.71 15.16 10.11
CA CYS A 86 6.74 14.27 9.57
C CYS A 86 8.17 14.77 9.79
N LEU A 87 8.38 16.08 9.93
CA LEU A 87 9.71 16.70 9.92
C LEU A 87 9.96 17.61 11.11
N ASP A 88 9.25 18.75 11.19
CA ASP A 88 9.55 19.85 12.12
C ASP A 88 9.55 19.39 13.57
N ARG A 89 8.54 18.59 13.97
CA ARG A 89 8.43 18.08 15.36
C ARG A 89 9.63 17.28 15.85
N HIS A 90 10.46 16.80 14.93
CA HIS A 90 11.66 16.01 15.23
C HIS A 90 12.91 16.88 15.38
N LEU A 91 12.89 18.15 14.91
CA LEU A 91 14.07 18.99 14.84
C LEU A 91 14.60 19.46 16.21
N ASP A 92 13.70 19.56 17.19
CA ASP A 92 14.04 19.93 18.58
C ASP A 92 14.32 18.70 19.46
N THR A 93 14.52 17.54 18.87
CA THR A 93 14.80 16.27 19.52
C THR A 93 16.11 15.67 19.03
N ASP A 94 16.59 14.60 19.67
CA ASP A 94 17.76 13.83 19.23
C ASP A 94 17.59 13.23 17.82
N ARG A 95 16.37 13.25 17.27
CA ARG A 95 16.08 12.75 15.92
C ARG A 95 16.53 13.70 14.81
N ALA A 96 16.77 14.97 15.10
CA ALA A 96 17.11 15.98 14.09
C ALA A 96 18.28 15.55 13.18
N ASP A 97 19.29 14.93 13.76
CA ASP A 97 20.50 14.49 13.06
C ASP A 97 20.52 12.98 12.78
N GLN A 98 19.42 12.26 13.10
CA GLN A 98 19.22 10.86 12.69
C GLN A 98 18.80 10.78 11.22
N ARG A 99 19.10 9.65 10.58
CA ARG A 99 18.69 9.38 9.20
C ARG A 99 17.16 9.31 9.14
N ALA A 100 16.56 10.13 8.25
CA ALA A 100 15.16 10.09 7.93
C ALA A 100 14.89 9.25 6.68
N LEU A 101 15.72 9.47 5.64
CA LEU A 101 15.57 8.82 4.35
C LEU A 101 16.94 8.34 3.86
N VAL A 102 17.04 7.05 3.56
CA VAL A 102 18.17 6.40 2.91
C VAL A 102 17.68 5.86 1.58
N TRP A 103 18.39 6.12 0.52
CA TRP A 103 17.98 5.73 -0.83
C TRP A 103 19.13 5.15 -1.63
N GLU A 104 18.80 4.11 -2.42
CA GLU A 104 19.70 3.58 -3.44
C GLU A 104 18.97 3.46 -4.78
N GLY A 105 19.63 3.93 -5.84
CA GLY A 105 19.17 3.75 -7.21
C GLY A 105 19.60 2.41 -7.81
N GLU A 106 18.93 1.98 -8.87
CA GLU A 106 19.27 0.75 -9.56
C GLU A 106 20.72 0.70 -10.06
N PRO A 107 21.33 1.82 -10.56
CA PRO A 107 22.74 1.87 -10.92
C PRO A 107 23.71 1.77 -9.73
N GLY A 108 23.24 1.90 -8.50
CA GLY A 108 24.04 1.84 -7.27
C GLY A 108 24.45 3.20 -6.71
N ASP A 109 23.87 4.27 -7.21
CA ASP A 109 24.00 5.61 -6.63
C ASP A 109 23.18 5.70 -5.34
N GLU A 110 23.70 6.42 -4.34
CA GLU A 110 23.16 6.47 -2.99
C GLU A 110 22.96 7.91 -2.51
N ARG A 111 21.89 8.13 -1.75
CA ARG A 111 21.65 9.40 -1.05
C ARG A 111 21.08 9.13 0.34
N THR A 112 21.49 9.94 1.30
CA THR A 112 21.00 9.89 2.67
C THR A 112 20.67 11.28 3.16
N TYR A 113 19.51 11.42 3.80
CA TYR A 113 19.07 12.65 4.43
C TYR A 113 18.81 12.41 5.92
N THR A 114 19.32 13.28 6.78
CA THR A 114 18.85 13.38 8.16
C THR A 114 17.49 14.09 8.18
N TYR A 115 16.77 14.06 9.31
CA TYR A 115 15.52 14.81 9.46
C TYR A 115 15.74 16.31 9.19
N ARG A 116 16.82 16.87 9.66
CA ARG A 116 17.20 18.26 9.40
C ARG A 116 17.45 18.54 7.91
N GLN A 117 18.20 17.68 7.25
CA GLN A 117 18.49 17.84 5.82
C GLN A 117 17.23 17.65 4.96
N LEU A 118 16.39 16.66 5.32
CA LEU A 118 15.12 16.43 4.61
C LEU A 118 14.16 17.61 4.80
N HIS A 119 14.09 18.16 6.03
CA HIS A 119 13.31 19.37 6.30
C HIS A 119 13.79 20.57 5.46
N GLU A 120 15.10 20.78 5.35
CA GLU A 120 15.67 21.85 4.54
C GLU A 120 15.32 21.70 3.06
N GLU A 121 15.49 20.50 2.50
CA GLU A 121 15.13 20.21 1.10
C GLU A 121 13.64 20.41 0.82
N VAL A 122 12.78 19.90 1.71
CA VAL A 122 11.33 20.07 1.61
C VAL A 122 10.94 21.54 1.70
N SER A 123 11.55 22.31 2.60
CA SER A 123 11.26 23.74 2.77
C SER A 123 11.71 24.55 1.54
N ARG A 124 12.88 24.28 0.99
CA ARG A 124 13.34 24.91 -0.25
C ARG A 124 12.42 24.60 -1.41
N PHE A 125 12.03 23.33 -1.58
CA PHE A 125 11.13 22.97 -2.68
C PHE A 125 9.72 23.52 -2.48
N ALA A 126 9.20 23.57 -1.25
CA ALA A 126 7.96 24.24 -0.91
C ALA A 126 7.97 25.75 -1.30
N ASN A 127 9.05 26.46 -0.97
CA ASN A 127 9.23 27.85 -1.41
C ASN A 127 9.37 27.98 -2.93
N ALA A 128 10.03 27.02 -3.60
CA ALA A 128 10.11 26.98 -5.06
C ALA A 128 8.71 26.85 -5.68
N LEU A 129 7.85 25.97 -5.15
CA LEU A 129 6.46 25.83 -5.60
C LEU A 129 5.65 27.12 -5.37
N LYS A 130 5.83 27.79 -4.22
CA LYS A 130 5.23 29.11 -3.97
C LYS A 130 5.74 30.15 -4.97
N GLY A 131 7.03 30.12 -5.32
CA GLY A 131 7.64 30.96 -6.35
C GLY A 131 7.05 30.74 -7.76
N LEU A 132 6.58 29.54 -8.06
CA LEU A 132 5.82 29.20 -9.27
C LEU A 132 4.33 29.56 -9.18
N GLY A 133 3.89 30.20 -8.10
CA GLY A 133 2.52 30.66 -7.90
C GLY A 133 1.56 29.61 -7.28
N VAL A 134 2.07 28.48 -6.80
CA VAL A 134 1.24 27.49 -6.09
C VAL A 134 0.81 28.03 -4.74
N LYS A 135 -0.48 27.91 -4.44
CA LYS A 135 -1.12 28.38 -3.21
C LYS A 135 -1.86 27.23 -2.52
N LYS A 136 -2.23 27.43 -1.25
CA LYS A 136 -3.12 26.54 -0.52
C LYS A 136 -4.35 26.21 -1.35
N GLY A 137 -4.64 24.91 -1.50
CA GLY A 137 -5.75 24.38 -2.29
C GLY A 137 -5.46 24.17 -3.79
N ASP A 138 -4.34 24.68 -4.34
CA ASP A 138 -3.94 24.36 -5.72
C ASP A 138 -3.43 22.92 -5.81
N ARG A 139 -3.86 22.15 -6.83
CA ARG A 139 -3.42 20.77 -7.01
C ARG A 139 -2.12 20.71 -7.76
N VAL A 140 -1.26 19.78 -7.34
CA VAL A 140 0.03 19.48 -7.96
C VAL A 140 0.06 18.02 -8.36
N ALA A 141 0.39 17.70 -9.60
CA ALA A 141 0.58 16.33 -10.06
C ALA A 141 2.06 15.93 -9.91
N ILE A 142 2.30 14.70 -9.46
CA ILE A 142 3.63 14.13 -9.24
C ILE A 142 3.74 12.84 -10.06
N TYR A 143 4.68 12.80 -11.00
CA TYR A 143 4.97 11.66 -11.87
C TYR A 143 6.47 11.39 -11.86
N LEU A 144 6.94 10.73 -10.80
CA LEU A 144 8.35 10.50 -10.51
C LEU A 144 8.64 9.00 -10.34
N PRO A 145 9.88 8.56 -10.60
CA PRO A 145 10.33 7.24 -10.17
C PRO A 145 10.54 7.24 -8.66
N MET A 146 10.93 6.09 -8.09
CA MET A 146 11.17 5.94 -6.65
C MET A 146 12.50 6.59 -6.22
N ILE A 147 12.56 7.91 -6.30
CA ILE A 147 13.69 8.76 -5.90
C ILE A 147 13.32 9.66 -4.71
N PRO A 148 14.27 10.16 -3.93
CA PRO A 148 14.00 11.02 -2.78
C PRO A 148 13.09 12.21 -3.09
N GLU A 149 13.21 12.78 -4.28
CA GLU A 149 12.41 13.92 -4.73
C GLU A 149 10.91 13.62 -4.78
N ALA A 150 10.52 12.33 -4.89
CA ALA A 150 9.11 11.94 -4.81
C ALA A 150 8.54 12.18 -3.40
N ALA A 151 9.24 11.75 -2.35
CA ALA A 151 8.87 12.03 -0.96
C ALA A 151 8.98 13.53 -0.64
N ILE A 152 10.03 14.19 -1.11
CA ILE A 152 10.23 15.64 -0.93
C ILE A 152 9.08 16.42 -1.57
N ALA A 153 8.65 16.06 -2.77
CA ALA A 153 7.54 16.73 -3.47
C ALA A 153 6.21 16.55 -2.73
N MET A 154 5.90 15.35 -2.24
CA MET A 154 4.70 15.09 -1.45
C MET A 154 4.68 15.93 -0.17
N LEU A 155 5.79 15.96 0.56
CA LEU A 155 5.92 16.73 1.80
C LEU A 155 5.95 18.24 1.55
N ALA A 156 6.56 18.71 0.48
CA ALA A 156 6.56 20.13 0.09
C ALA A 156 5.14 20.62 -0.25
N CYS A 157 4.37 19.82 -0.98
CA CYS A 157 2.97 20.10 -1.26
C CYS A 157 2.14 20.15 0.04
N ALA A 158 2.30 19.14 0.92
CA ALA A 158 1.62 19.11 2.21
C ALA A 158 2.01 20.31 3.10
N ARG A 159 3.28 20.75 3.05
CA ARG A 159 3.78 21.87 3.82
C ARG A 159 3.07 23.18 3.51
N ILE A 160 2.78 23.43 2.23
CA ILE A 160 2.10 24.66 1.78
C ILE A 160 0.61 24.49 1.57
N GLY A 161 0.02 23.36 1.98
CA GLY A 161 -1.40 23.09 1.85
C GLY A 161 -1.88 22.93 0.39
N ALA A 162 -1.00 22.49 -0.51
CA ALA A 162 -1.33 22.16 -1.89
C ALA A 162 -1.63 20.66 -2.02
N PRO A 163 -2.88 20.25 -2.28
CA PRO A 163 -3.20 18.84 -2.45
C PRO A 163 -2.41 18.22 -3.61
N HIS A 164 -1.74 17.10 -3.36
CA HIS A 164 -1.00 16.42 -4.42
C HIS A 164 -1.77 15.23 -5.01
N SER A 165 -1.46 14.90 -6.25
CA SER A 165 -1.91 13.68 -6.92
C SER A 165 -0.69 12.96 -7.49
N VAL A 166 -0.29 11.86 -6.85
CA VAL A 166 0.85 11.06 -7.33
C VAL A 166 0.34 10.06 -8.35
N VAL A 167 1.04 10.01 -9.49
CA VAL A 167 0.76 9.09 -10.58
C VAL A 167 1.92 8.11 -10.70
N PHE A 168 1.62 6.82 -10.74
CA PHE A 168 2.63 5.77 -10.86
C PHE A 168 3.51 5.96 -12.10
N GLY A 169 4.83 5.97 -11.93
CA GLY A 169 5.80 6.22 -13.00
C GLY A 169 5.75 5.23 -14.17
N GLY A 170 5.12 4.09 -14.00
CA GLY A 170 4.88 3.10 -15.05
C GLY A 170 3.63 3.33 -15.90
N PHE A 171 2.80 4.34 -15.59
CA PHE A 171 1.61 4.64 -16.38
C PHE A 171 1.94 5.39 -17.69
N SER A 172 1.07 5.20 -18.69
CA SER A 172 1.17 5.86 -19.99
C SER A 172 0.90 7.36 -19.90
N SER A 173 1.31 8.10 -20.92
CA SER A 173 1.00 9.53 -21.11
C SER A 173 -0.50 9.82 -21.02
N ARG A 174 -1.34 8.97 -21.59
CA ARG A 174 -2.80 9.11 -21.51
C ARG A 174 -3.30 8.98 -20.07
N ALA A 175 -2.87 7.97 -19.35
CA ALA A 175 -3.28 7.77 -17.95
C ALA A 175 -2.83 8.91 -17.05
N LEU A 176 -1.66 9.49 -17.30
CA LEU A 176 -1.16 10.69 -16.64
C LEU A 176 -2.03 11.90 -16.99
N ARG A 177 -2.32 12.12 -18.28
CA ARG A 177 -3.18 13.21 -18.77
C ARG A 177 -4.54 13.20 -18.10
N ASP A 178 -5.23 12.05 -18.11
CA ASP A 178 -6.59 11.92 -17.56
C ASP A 178 -6.64 12.40 -16.08
N ARG A 179 -5.61 12.09 -15.29
CA ARG A 179 -5.50 12.50 -13.87
C ARG A 179 -5.18 13.98 -13.69
N ILE A 180 -4.30 14.53 -14.52
CA ILE A 180 -3.99 15.97 -14.51
C ILE A 180 -5.23 16.78 -14.92
N GLU A 181 -5.96 16.31 -15.92
CA GLU A 181 -7.17 16.98 -16.42
C GLU A 181 -8.27 16.98 -15.36
N ASP A 182 -8.53 15.84 -14.73
CA ASP A 182 -9.55 15.71 -13.67
C ASP A 182 -9.22 16.57 -12.43
N THR A 183 -7.96 16.52 -11.96
CA THR A 183 -7.54 17.34 -10.80
C THR A 183 -7.35 18.81 -11.15
N ARG A 184 -7.24 19.18 -12.42
CA ARG A 184 -6.86 20.53 -12.86
C ARG A 184 -5.56 21.00 -12.23
N ALA A 185 -4.59 20.09 -12.13
CA ALA A 185 -3.27 20.40 -11.57
C ALA A 185 -2.52 21.41 -12.45
N ARG A 186 -2.08 22.54 -11.84
CA ARG A 186 -1.38 23.62 -12.53
C ARG A 186 0.11 23.37 -12.69
N VAL A 187 0.67 22.52 -11.84
CA VAL A 187 2.08 22.12 -11.85
C VAL A 187 2.17 20.61 -11.97
N LEU A 188 3.03 20.14 -12.86
CA LEU A 188 3.46 18.76 -12.96
C LEU A 188 4.91 18.65 -12.50
N ILE A 189 5.22 17.73 -11.59
CA ILE A 189 6.58 17.39 -11.17
C ILE A 189 6.92 16.04 -11.80
N THR A 190 8.01 15.97 -12.56
CA THR A 190 8.49 14.77 -13.24
C THR A 190 10.01 14.66 -13.18
N ALA A 191 10.58 13.62 -13.77
CA ALA A 191 12.02 13.46 -13.96
C ALA A 191 12.35 13.34 -15.45
N ASP A 192 13.60 13.63 -15.82
CA ASP A 192 14.09 13.37 -17.17
C ASP A 192 13.96 11.88 -17.53
N GLY A 193 14.17 10.99 -16.55
CA GLY A 193 13.95 9.56 -16.66
C GLY A 193 14.07 8.84 -15.31
N GLY A 194 14.08 7.52 -15.36
CA GLY A 194 14.32 6.64 -14.23
C GLY A 194 14.96 5.32 -14.70
N TYR A 195 15.34 4.47 -13.78
CA TYR A 195 15.95 3.18 -14.09
C TYR A 195 15.08 2.00 -13.68
N ARG A 196 14.96 1.02 -14.57
CA ARG A 196 14.31 -0.24 -14.27
C ARG A 196 14.86 -1.39 -15.13
N ARG A 197 15.33 -2.47 -14.50
CA ARG A 197 15.94 -3.65 -15.15
C ARG A 197 17.07 -3.28 -16.10
N GLY A 198 17.94 -2.34 -15.68
CA GLY A 198 19.06 -1.86 -16.47
C GLY A 198 18.67 -0.98 -17.67
N GLN A 199 17.40 -0.61 -17.78
CA GLN A 199 16.89 0.24 -18.86
C GLN A 199 16.47 1.61 -18.33
N VAL A 200 16.62 2.64 -19.19
CA VAL A 200 16.11 3.97 -18.91
C VAL A 200 14.62 4.05 -19.27
N VAL A 201 13.80 4.48 -18.33
CA VAL A 201 12.39 4.82 -18.55
C VAL A 201 12.29 6.32 -18.83
N ALA A 202 11.85 6.71 -20.03
CA ALA A 202 11.79 8.10 -20.49
C ALA A 202 10.54 8.82 -19.94
N LEU A 203 10.55 9.20 -18.67
CA LEU A 203 9.40 9.82 -17.98
C LEU A 203 9.04 11.19 -18.57
N LYS A 204 10.04 12.03 -18.86
CA LYS A 204 9.82 13.37 -19.45
C LYS A 204 9.04 13.32 -20.76
N ARG A 205 9.33 12.35 -21.62
CA ARG A 205 8.60 12.19 -22.88
C ARG A 205 7.11 11.90 -22.64
N ASN A 206 6.81 10.99 -21.70
CA ASN A 206 5.42 10.70 -21.34
C ASN A 206 4.73 11.92 -20.71
N ALA A 207 5.48 12.70 -19.90
CA ALA A 207 4.97 13.93 -19.31
C ALA A 207 4.65 14.98 -20.38
N ASP A 208 5.53 15.18 -21.36
CA ASP A 208 5.32 16.12 -22.47
C ASP A 208 4.09 15.78 -23.31
N GLU A 209 3.94 14.49 -23.66
CA GLU A 209 2.76 14.00 -24.37
C GLU A 209 1.47 14.23 -23.56
N ALA A 210 1.52 13.99 -22.24
CA ALA A 210 0.36 14.16 -21.37
C ALA A 210 -0.11 15.61 -21.28
N VAL A 211 0.82 16.57 -21.20
CA VAL A 211 0.48 17.99 -21.01
C VAL A 211 0.43 18.81 -22.30
N ALA A 212 0.67 18.21 -23.46
CA ALA A 212 0.80 18.92 -24.73
C ALA A 212 -0.37 19.86 -25.03
N GLU A 213 -1.60 19.42 -24.77
CA GLU A 213 -2.83 20.15 -25.03
C GLU A 213 -3.47 20.78 -23.77
N LEU A 214 -2.83 20.62 -22.60
CA LEU A 214 -3.34 21.12 -21.32
C LEU A 214 -2.75 22.52 -21.04
N GLU A 215 -3.38 23.57 -21.57
CA GLU A 215 -2.93 24.95 -21.42
C GLU A 215 -2.92 25.45 -19.98
N PHE A 216 -3.76 24.86 -19.10
CA PHE A 216 -3.83 25.22 -17.67
C PHE A 216 -2.64 24.67 -16.85
N VAL A 217 -1.84 23.76 -17.40
CA VAL A 217 -0.58 23.34 -16.79
C VAL A 217 0.45 24.42 -17.10
N GLU A 218 0.77 25.23 -16.09
CA GLU A 218 1.61 26.41 -16.23
C GLU A 218 3.10 26.07 -16.17
N HIS A 219 3.45 25.09 -15.32
CA HIS A 219 4.84 24.69 -15.12
C HIS A 219 5.00 23.17 -15.07
N VAL A 220 6.13 22.70 -15.62
CA VAL A 220 6.62 21.34 -15.48
C VAL A 220 7.97 21.41 -14.76
N VAL A 221 8.04 20.89 -13.54
CA VAL A 221 9.30 20.79 -12.78
C VAL A 221 9.95 19.47 -13.10
N VAL A 222 11.20 19.51 -13.56
CA VAL A 222 11.93 18.34 -14.04
C VAL A 222 13.10 18.04 -13.11
N VAL A 223 13.09 16.88 -12.49
CA VAL A 223 14.23 16.36 -11.72
C VAL A 223 15.24 15.77 -12.70
N ARG A 224 16.50 16.17 -12.58
CA ARG A 224 17.60 15.50 -13.27
C ARG A 224 17.99 14.28 -12.45
N ARG A 225 17.79 13.09 -13.04
CA ARG A 225 17.98 11.82 -12.32
C ARG A 225 19.46 11.52 -12.03
N GLN A 226 20.39 12.04 -12.83
CA GLN A 226 21.82 11.86 -12.64
C GLN A 226 22.54 13.18 -12.31
N ASP A 227 23.47 13.12 -11.37
CA ASP A 227 24.30 14.28 -10.99
C ASP A 227 25.38 14.63 -12.02
N SER A 228 25.57 13.81 -13.06
CA SER A 228 26.56 14.03 -14.13
C SER A 228 26.33 15.29 -14.95
N GLY A 229 25.18 15.94 -14.81
CA GLY A 229 24.78 17.10 -15.60
C GLY A 229 24.18 16.76 -16.96
N GLU A 230 24.23 15.51 -17.39
CA GLU A 230 23.60 15.03 -18.62
C GLU A 230 22.14 14.59 -18.33
N THR A 231 21.25 14.77 -19.31
CA THR A 231 19.88 14.27 -19.25
C THR A 231 19.84 12.82 -19.71
N ILE A 232 18.93 12.04 -19.11
CA ILE A 232 18.65 10.66 -19.54
C ILE A 232 17.32 10.59 -20.29
N GLY A 233 17.07 9.48 -20.98
CA GLY A 233 15.81 9.26 -21.68
C GLY A 233 15.56 10.16 -22.89
N GLY A 234 16.56 10.94 -23.35
CA GLY A 234 16.41 11.88 -24.44
C GLY A 234 15.53 13.09 -24.10
N ALA A 235 15.52 13.50 -22.83
CA ALA A 235 14.71 14.61 -22.35
C ALA A 235 15.17 15.96 -22.92
N GLU A 236 14.22 16.71 -23.48
CA GLU A 236 14.39 18.09 -23.92
C GLU A 236 13.55 19.04 -23.08
N MET A 237 14.08 20.24 -22.81
CA MET A 237 13.39 21.23 -21.98
C MET A 237 12.56 22.18 -22.83
N GLY A 238 11.26 22.22 -22.61
CA GLY A 238 10.31 23.13 -23.22
C GLY A 238 10.19 24.48 -22.50
N SER A 239 9.33 25.35 -22.99
CA SER A 239 9.17 26.71 -22.43
C SER A 239 8.55 26.75 -21.03
N ARG A 240 7.70 25.76 -20.70
CA ARG A 240 7.06 25.62 -19.38
C ARG A 240 7.95 24.90 -18.37
N ASP A 241 9.06 24.29 -18.81
CA ASP A 241 9.88 23.44 -17.99
C ASP A 241 10.85 24.25 -17.12
N ARG A 242 11.09 23.72 -15.92
CA ARG A 242 12.04 24.27 -14.96
C ARG A 242 12.82 23.12 -14.33
N TRP A 243 14.13 23.27 -14.21
CA TRP A 243 14.94 22.30 -13.50
C TRP A 243 14.69 22.37 -11.99
N TYR A 244 14.39 21.22 -11.37
CA TYR A 244 14.21 21.09 -9.93
C TYR A 244 15.40 21.67 -9.15
N HIS A 245 16.62 21.25 -9.49
CA HIS A 245 17.85 21.65 -8.78
C HIS A 245 18.11 23.15 -8.85
N GLU A 246 17.75 23.83 -9.94
CA GLU A 246 17.88 25.29 -10.08
C GLU A 246 16.86 26.02 -9.20
N LEU A 247 15.62 25.52 -9.16
CA LEU A 247 14.56 26.06 -8.32
C LEU A 247 14.90 25.94 -6.82
N VAL A 248 15.36 24.77 -6.39
CA VAL A 248 15.73 24.49 -4.99
C VAL A 248 16.94 25.30 -4.57
N ALA A 249 17.97 25.41 -5.43
CA ALA A 249 19.18 26.19 -5.15
C ALA A 249 18.90 27.70 -4.98
N ALA A 250 17.88 28.22 -5.67
CA ALA A 250 17.47 29.62 -5.59
C ALA A 250 16.50 29.93 -4.45
N ALA A 251 15.90 28.91 -3.83
CA ALA A 251 14.85 29.06 -2.82
C ALA A 251 15.41 29.13 -1.40
N ASP A 252 14.73 29.88 -0.53
CA ASP A 252 15.03 29.93 0.90
C ASP A 252 14.68 28.59 1.59
N ALA A 253 15.49 28.24 2.59
CA ALA A 253 15.24 27.07 3.44
C ALA A 253 14.20 27.32 4.55
N ASP A 254 13.85 28.56 4.83
CA ASP A 254 12.80 28.92 5.79
C ASP A 254 11.45 28.99 5.07
N CYS A 255 10.61 28.00 5.34
CA CYS A 255 9.24 27.91 4.82
C CYS A 255 8.31 27.43 5.94
N PRO A 256 7.66 28.33 6.68
CA PRO A 256 6.70 27.94 7.69
C PRO A 256 5.62 27.02 7.13
N ALA A 257 5.26 25.99 7.90
CA ALA A 257 4.19 25.07 7.51
C ALA A 257 2.83 25.76 7.57
N GLU A 258 2.06 25.65 6.49
CA GLU A 258 0.71 26.21 6.38
C GLU A 258 -0.23 25.56 7.42
N PRO A 259 -0.94 26.33 8.26
CA PRO A 259 -1.98 25.79 9.13
C PRO A 259 -3.14 25.22 8.31
N MET A 260 -3.39 23.91 8.47
CA MET A 260 -4.44 23.19 7.76
C MET A 260 -5.53 22.75 8.72
N ASP A 261 -6.80 23.01 8.38
CA ASP A 261 -7.92 22.37 9.08
C ASP A 261 -7.79 20.85 8.97
N SER A 262 -8.22 20.12 10.00
CA SER A 262 -8.21 18.67 10.02
C SER A 262 -8.84 18.04 8.77
N GLU A 263 -9.86 18.68 8.21
CA GLU A 263 -10.59 18.25 7.01
C GLU A 263 -10.11 18.92 5.72
N ASP A 264 -9.04 19.74 5.76
CA ASP A 264 -8.41 20.22 4.53
C ASP A 264 -7.81 19.05 3.73
N LEU A 265 -8.00 19.09 2.41
CA LEU A 265 -7.57 18.07 1.48
C LEU A 265 -6.04 17.91 1.48
N LEU A 266 -5.55 16.69 1.70
CA LEU A 266 -4.13 16.35 1.67
C LEU A 266 -3.71 15.82 0.31
N TYR A 267 -4.44 14.82 -0.21
CA TYR A 267 -4.13 14.23 -1.51
C TYR A 267 -5.36 13.64 -2.20
N ILE A 268 -5.22 13.47 -3.51
CA ILE A 268 -6.16 12.75 -4.38
C ILE A 268 -5.40 11.59 -5.03
N LEU A 269 -5.84 10.37 -4.80
CA LEU A 269 -5.22 9.19 -5.37
C LEU A 269 -6.20 8.39 -6.22
N TYR A 270 -5.82 8.12 -7.46
CA TYR A 270 -6.67 7.45 -8.42
C TYR A 270 -6.58 5.94 -8.34
N THR A 271 -7.75 5.30 -8.24
CA THR A 271 -7.91 3.84 -8.33
C THR A 271 -8.67 3.47 -9.61
N SER A 272 -8.50 2.21 -10.04
CA SER A 272 -9.30 1.66 -11.14
C SER A 272 -10.80 1.67 -10.78
N GLY A 273 -11.63 2.01 -11.75
CA GLY A 273 -13.09 1.97 -11.60
C GLY A 273 -13.70 0.89 -12.47
N THR A 274 -14.77 0.26 -12.00
CA THR A 274 -15.54 -0.74 -12.75
C THR A 274 -16.16 -0.17 -14.05
N THR A 275 -16.29 1.15 -14.15
CA THR A 275 -16.80 1.87 -15.32
C THR A 275 -15.74 2.31 -16.32
N GLY A 276 -14.47 1.91 -16.12
CA GLY A 276 -13.33 2.27 -16.99
C GLY A 276 -12.68 3.63 -16.69
N MET A 277 -13.39 4.57 -16.04
CA MET A 277 -12.80 5.85 -15.61
C MET A 277 -12.23 5.72 -14.18
N PRO A 278 -10.99 6.15 -13.96
CA PRO A 278 -10.40 6.16 -12.63
C PRO A 278 -11.23 6.95 -11.61
N LYS A 279 -11.18 6.55 -10.34
CA LYS A 279 -11.82 7.26 -9.22
C LYS A 279 -10.74 8.01 -8.44
N GLY A 280 -10.85 9.33 -8.32
CA GLY A 280 -9.98 10.13 -7.46
C GLY A 280 -10.43 10.02 -5.99
N VAL A 281 -9.83 9.15 -5.23
CA VAL A 281 -10.10 8.98 -3.78
C VAL A 281 -9.52 10.16 -3.04
N VAL A 282 -10.33 10.79 -2.19
CA VAL A 282 -9.98 12.00 -1.45
C VAL A 282 -9.64 11.69 -0.01
N HIS A 283 -8.45 12.12 0.45
CA HIS A 283 -8.04 12.07 1.86
C HIS A 283 -7.74 13.44 2.42
N THR A 284 -8.19 13.68 3.65
CA THR A 284 -7.97 14.90 4.43
C THR A 284 -6.84 14.72 5.46
N THR A 285 -6.43 15.80 6.12
CA THR A 285 -5.15 15.83 6.84
C THR A 285 -5.22 15.15 8.21
N GLY A 286 -6.12 15.56 9.10
CA GLY A 286 -6.02 15.21 10.52
C GLY A 286 -6.34 13.77 10.84
N GLY A 287 -7.48 13.27 10.35
CA GLY A 287 -7.89 11.89 10.58
C GLY A 287 -6.93 10.90 9.94
N TYR A 288 -6.52 11.17 8.70
CA TYR A 288 -5.54 10.34 7.98
C TYR A 288 -4.22 10.25 8.75
N MET A 289 -3.62 11.38 9.10
CA MET A 289 -2.34 11.41 9.84
C MET A 289 -2.43 10.67 11.18
N THR A 290 -3.54 10.80 11.91
CA THR A 290 -3.75 10.12 13.19
C THR A 290 -3.75 8.59 13.05
N GLN A 291 -4.53 8.05 12.11
CA GLN A 291 -4.62 6.60 11.96
C GLN A 291 -3.37 6.01 11.33
N VAL A 292 -2.78 6.68 10.34
CA VAL A 292 -1.53 6.23 9.72
C VAL A 292 -0.38 6.22 10.74
N TYR A 293 -0.29 7.23 11.60
CA TYR A 293 0.67 7.26 12.70
C TYR A 293 0.49 6.08 13.65
N ALA A 294 -0.74 5.84 14.13
CA ALA A 294 -1.06 4.78 15.07
C ALA A 294 -0.77 3.38 14.49
N THR A 295 -1.25 3.12 13.27
CA THR A 295 -1.08 1.83 12.62
C THR A 295 0.38 1.56 12.27
N THR A 296 1.12 2.56 11.79
CA THR A 296 2.56 2.40 11.53
C THR A 296 3.31 2.03 12.81
N ARG A 297 3.02 2.72 13.92
CA ARG A 297 3.69 2.48 15.19
C ARG A 297 3.46 1.09 15.75
N TRP A 298 2.22 0.62 15.74
CA TRP A 298 1.88 -0.64 16.42
C TRP A 298 1.93 -1.88 15.52
N VAL A 299 1.54 -1.75 14.25
CA VAL A 299 1.59 -2.88 13.32
C VAL A 299 3.03 -3.29 13.02
N PHE A 300 3.90 -2.30 12.84
CA PHE A 300 5.34 -2.57 12.62
C PHE A 300 6.16 -2.55 13.91
N ASP A 301 5.51 -2.37 15.07
CA ASP A 301 6.18 -2.31 16.38
C ASP A 301 7.43 -1.42 16.34
N LEU A 302 7.29 -0.22 15.76
CA LEU A 302 8.42 0.66 15.43
C LEU A 302 9.25 1.04 16.64
N ARG A 303 10.58 0.97 16.50
CA ARG A 303 11.58 1.36 17.47
C ARG A 303 12.50 2.43 16.90
N ASP A 304 13.23 3.11 17.79
CA ASP A 304 14.07 4.25 17.42
C ASP A 304 15.25 3.88 16.51
N ASP A 305 15.71 2.63 16.57
CA ASP A 305 16.83 2.10 15.79
C ASP A 305 16.42 1.35 14.52
N ASP A 306 15.11 1.32 14.21
CA ASP A 306 14.63 0.61 13.02
C ASP A 306 15.02 1.29 11.71
N ILE A 307 15.37 0.44 10.75
CA ILE A 307 15.46 0.78 9.34
C ILE A 307 14.32 0.05 8.63
N TYR A 308 13.33 0.82 8.26
CA TYR A 308 12.08 0.34 7.71
C TYR A 308 12.09 0.42 6.18
N TRP A 309 11.81 -0.69 5.53
CA TRP A 309 11.69 -0.76 4.08
C TRP A 309 10.32 -1.27 3.66
N CYS A 310 9.53 -0.39 3.07
CA CYS A 310 8.34 -0.75 2.29
C CYS A 310 8.71 -0.76 0.80
N THR A 311 8.48 -1.86 0.11
CA THR A 311 8.88 -2.05 -1.30
C THR A 311 7.82 -1.56 -2.29
N ALA A 312 6.75 -0.93 -1.82
CA ALA A 312 5.72 -0.34 -2.65
C ALA A 312 6.24 0.92 -3.38
N ASP A 313 5.46 1.39 -4.34
CA ASP A 313 5.68 2.66 -5.04
C ASP A 313 4.82 3.77 -4.44
N VAL A 314 5.33 5.01 -4.43
CA VAL A 314 4.58 6.18 -3.95
C VAL A 314 3.36 6.51 -4.81
N GLY A 315 3.26 5.99 -6.01
CA GLY A 315 2.08 6.06 -6.86
C GLY A 315 0.87 5.27 -6.35
N TRP A 316 1.06 4.48 -5.28
CA TRP A 316 0.01 3.73 -4.58
C TRP A 316 -0.19 4.26 -3.16
N VAL A 317 -1.37 3.99 -2.59
CA VAL A 317 -1.67 4.43 -1.22
C VAL A 317 -0.68 3.85 -0.20
N THR A 318 -0.14 2.66 -0.44
CA THR A 318 0.87 2.05 0.42
C THR A 318 2.13 2.92 0.51
N GLY A 319 2.55 3.53 -0.60
CA GLY A 319 3.66 4.47 -0.60
C GLY A 319 3.35 5.76 0.15
N HIS A 320 2.13 6.29 0.02
CA HIS A 320 1.70 7.46 0.79
C HIS A 320 1.74 7.17 2.30
N SER A 321 1.01 6.15 2.73
CA SER A 321 0.79 5.88 4.15
C SER A 321 1.99 5.25 4.83
N TYR A 322 2.72 4.36 4.14
CA TYR A 322 3.75 3.51 4.76
C TYR A 322 5.14 3.61 4.12
N ILE A 323 5.39 4.62 3.27
CA ILE A 323 6.75 5.07 2.95
C ILE A 323 6.95 6.50 3.46
N VAL A 324 5.99 7.40 3.19
CA VAL A 324 6.17 8.83 3.47
C VAL A 324 5.55 9.21 4.83
N TYR A 325 4.21 9.27 4.93
CA TYR A 325 3.56 9.93 6.06
C TYR A 325 3.70 9.17 7.39
N GLY A 326 3.38 7.89 7.43
CA GLY A 326 3.40 7.10 8.66
C GLY A 326 4.78 6.94 9.29
N PRO A 327 5.76 6.41 8.55
CA PRO A 327 7.11 6.23 9.08
C PRO A 327 7.79 7.53 9.49
N LEU A 328 7.73 8.57 8.64
CA LEU A 328 8.37 9.86 8.96
C LEU A 328 7.69 10.56 10.14
N ALA A 329 6.35 10.50 10.26
CA ALA A 329 5.67 11.01 11.43
C ALA A 329 6.08 10.29 12.73
N ASN A 330 6.44 9.01 12.65
CA ASN A 330 6.97 8.24 13.78
C ASN A 330 8.47 8.47 14.04
N GLY A 331 9.17 9.21 13.20
CA GLY A 331 10.60 9.48 13.35
C GLY A 331 11.48 8.28 12.96
N THR A 332 11.01 7.41 12.08
CA THR A 332 11.70 6.18 11.66
C THR A 332 12.64 6.46 10.49
N THR A 333 13.75 5.72 10.39
CA THR A 333 14.58 5.73 9.18
C THR A 333 13.89 4.92 8.09
N VAL A 334 13.56 5.57 6.98
CA VAL A 334 12.96 4.94 5.80
C VAL A 334 14.04 4.59 4.79
N PHE A 335 14.07 3.35 4.32
CA PHE A 335 14.85 2.95 3.15
C PHE A 335 13.96 2.95 1.91
N MET A 336 14.43 3.59 0.83
CA MET A 336 13.78 3.62 -0.49
C MET A 336 14.72 3.04 -1.54
N TYR A 337 14.16 2.32 -2.50
CA TYR A 337 14.90 1.76 -3.62
C TYR A 337 14.22 2.08 -4.95
N GLU A 338 14.99 2.61 -5.91
CA GLU A 338 14.56 2.71 -7.30
C GLU A 338 15.16 1.56 -8.09
N GLY A 339 14.33 0.68 -8.62
CA GLY A 339 14.79 -0.41 -9.47
C GLY A 339 13.91 -1.66 -9.40
N ALA A 340 14.35 -2.68 -10.10
CA ALA A 340 13.70 -3.99 -10.08
C ALA A 340 14.32 -4.92 -9.02
N PRO A 341 13.53 -5.82 -8.42
CA PRO A 341 14.04 -6.73 -7.37
C PRO A 341 15.04 -7.77 -7.88
N ASN A 342 15.11 -7.97 -9.19
CA ASN A 342 15.95 -8.97 -9.86
C ASN A 342 17.03 -8.35 -10.76
N TRP A 343 17.45 -7.12 -10.49
CA TRP A 343 18.53 -6.47 -11.24
C TRP A 343 19.63 -5.96 -10.28
N PRO A 344 20.92 -6.27 -10.52
CA PRO A 344 21.47 -7.03 -11.66
C PRO A 344 21.24 -8.54 -11.58
N ASP A 345 20.81 -9.06 -10.42
CA ASP A 345 20.44 -10.46 -10.21
C ASP A 345 19.33 -10.60 -9.14
N CYS A 346 18.82 -11.82 -8.96
CA CYS A 346 17.71 -12.10 -8.03
C CYS A 346 18.10 -12.00 -6.53
N GLY A 347 19.34 -11.69 -6.22
CA GLY A 347 19.82 -11.41 -4.86
C GLY A 347 19.71 -9.94 -4.45
N ARG A 348 19.30 -9.06 -5.37
CA ARG A 348 19.35 -7.60 -5.17
C ARG A 348 18.69 -7.13 -3.88
N PHE A 349 17.46 -7.59 -3.59
CA PHE A 349 16.76 -7.17 -2.37
C PHE A 349 17.48 -7.62 -1.10
N TRP A 350 18.03 -8.80 -1.11
CA TRP A 350 18.75 -9.36 0.03
C TRP A 350 20.08 -8.66 0.27
N ALA A 351 20.78 -8.30 -0.81
CA ALA A 351 21.98 -7.47 -0.74
C ALA A 351 21.68 -6.08 -0.12
N LEU A 352 20.54 -5.48 -0.46
CA LEU A 352 20.11 -4.22 0.13
C LEU A 352 19.73 -4.37 1.62
N CYS A 353 19.04 -5.45 1.98
CA CYS A 353 18.73 -5.75 3.38
C CYS A 353 20.01 -5.86 4.23
N GLU A 354 21.00 -6.63 3.77
CA GLU A 354 22.29 -6.78 4.45
C GLU A 354 23.05 -5.46 4.51
N LYS A 355 23.21 -4.76 3.36
CA LYS A 355 23.99 -3.53 3.25
C LYS A 355 23.50 -2.42 4.18
N TYR A 356 22.19 -2.23 4.26
CA TYR A 356 21.59 -1.15 5.03
C TYR A 356 21.14 -1.58 6.42
N GLY A 357 21.19 -2.87 6.74
CA GLY A 357 20.74 -3.40 8.02
C GLY A 357 19.23 -3.23 8.21
N VAL A 358 18.43 -3.51 7.15
CA VAL A 358 16.97 -3.40 7.19
C VAL A 358 16.42 -4.26 8.32
N THR A 359 15.59 -3.67 9.18
CA THR A 359 15.00 -4.37 10.35
C THR A 359 13.55 -4.78 10.12
N ILE A 360 12.84 -4.05 9.26
CA ILE A 360 11.44 -4.31 8.92
C ILE A 360 11.29 -4.31 7.41
N LEU A 361 10.77 -5.40 6.85
CA LEU A 361 10.51 -5.53 5.41
C LEU A 361 9.01 -5.71 5.17
N TYR A 362 8.40 -4.76 4.46
CA TYR A 362 6.98 -4.73 4.11
C TYR A 362 6.82 -4.80 2.58
N THR A 363 6.28 -5.91 2.07
CA THR A 363 6.26 -6.19 0.64
C THR A 363 4.96 -6.87 0.18
N ALA A 364 4.77 -7.01 -1.13
CA ALA A 364 3.59 -7.65 -1.69
C ALA A 364 3.76 -9.17 -1.82
N PRO A 365 2.71 -9.98 -1.66
CA PRO A 365 2.73 -11.43 -1.92
C PRO A 365 3.23 -11.80 -3.32
N THR A 366 2.92 -11.02 -4.35
CA THR A 366 3.48 -11.20 -5.70
C THR A 366 5.01 -11.16 -5.70
N ALA A 367 5.63 -10.24 -4.94
CA ALA A 367 7.09 -10.22 -4.83
C ALA A 367 7.62 -11.48 -4.12
N ILE A 368 6.93 -11.94 -3.06
CA ILE A 368 7.30 -13.16 -2.32
C ILE A 368 7.24 -14.38 -3.24
N ARG A 369 6.18 -14.52 -4.04
CA ARG A 369 6.07 -15.61 -5.03
C ARG A 369 7.19 -15.56 -6.07
N ALA A 370 7.56 -14.37 -6.55
CA ALA A 370 8.71 -14.21 -7.43
C ALA A 370 10.02 -14.65 -6.74
N PHE A 371 10.22 -14.33 -5.48
CA PHE A 371 11.39 -14.78 -4.69
C PHE A 371 11.41 -16.29 -4.54
N MET A 372 10.26 -16.93 -4.29
CA MET A 372 10.13 -18.39 -4.27
C MET A 372 10.53 -19.02 -5.60
N LYS A 373 10.05 -18.48 -6.72
CA LYS A 373 10.39 -18.91 -8.08
C LYS A 373 11.89 -18.85 -8.35
N TRP A 374 12.57 -17.79 -7.90
CA TRP A 374 14.03 -17.65 -8.07
C TRP A 374 14.82 -18.55 -7.14
N GLY A 375 14.20 -19.04 -6.07
CA GLY A 375 14.72 -20.04 -5.16
C GLY A 375 15.48 -19.50 -3.95
N GLU A 376 15.50 -20.33 -2.92
CA GLU A 376 16.10 -20.04 -1.62
C GLU A 376 17.62 -19.79 -1.63
N LYS A 377 18.29 -20.23 -2.71
CA LYS A 377 19.73 -20.00 -2.93
C LYS A 377 20.11 -18.51 -2.91
N TRP A 378 19.15 -17.62 -3.22
CA TRP A 378 19.41 -16.20 -3.29
C TRP A 378 19.44 -15.54 -1.92
N PRO A 379 18.37 -15.61 -1.09
CA PRO A 379 18.44 -15.04 0.26
C PRO A 379 19.52 -15.72 1.12
N ALA A 380 19.82 -16.99 0.91
CA ALA A 380 20.83 -17.73 1.65
C ALA A 380 22.28 -17.21 1.48
N LYS A 381 22.53 -16.34 0.50
CA LYS A 381 23.87 -15.74 0.27
C LYS A 381 24.15 -14.53 1.18
N TYR A 382 23.11 -13.98 1.82
CA TYR A 382 23.18 -12.70 2.53
C TYR A 382 22.82 -12.86 4.01
N ASP A 383 23.35 -12.00 4.84
CA ASP A 383 22.98 -11.93 6.25
C ASP A 383 21.70 -11.11 6.44
N LEU A 384 20.61 -11.82 6.71
CA LEU A 384 19.30 -11.25 6.99
C LEU A 384 18.99 -11.19 8.50
N SER A 385 20.00 -11.33 9.36
CA SER A 385 19.82 -11.35 10.82
C SER A 385 19.32 -10.03 11.40
N SER A 386 19.50 -8.92 10.68
CA SER A 386 18.94 -7.61 11.04
C SER A 386 17.41 -7.56 10.98
N LEU A 387 16.78 -8.36 10.12
CA LEU A 387 15.32 -8.40 10.02
C LEU A 387 14.71 -8.92 11.32
N ARG A 388 13.77 -8.17 11.89
CA ARG A 388 13.03 -8.52 13.11
C ARG A 388 11.51 -8.63 12.91
N LEU A 389 10.97 -8.03 11.85
CA LEU A 389 9.56 -8.08 11.49
C LEU A 389 9.39 -8.08 9.98
N LEU A 390 8.45 -8.87 9.51
CA LEU A 390 8.04 -8.94 8.12
C LEU A 390 6.57 -8.53 7.97
N GLY A 391 6.20 -7.98 6.82
CA GLY A 391 4.81 -7.63 6.55
C GLY A 391 4.42 -7.89 5.10
N THR A 392 3.11 -8.08 4.87
CA THR A 392 2.53 -8.27 3.53
C THR A 392 1.40 -7.28 3.27
N VAL A 393 1.26 -6.87 2.02
CA VAL A 393 0.31 -5.84 1.60
C VAL A 393 -0.14 -5.98 0.15
N GLY A 394 -1.35 -5.51 -0.11
CA GLY A 394 -1.88 -5.26 -1.45
C GLY A 394 -2.74 -6.37 -2.01
N GLU A 395 -2.53 -7.59 -1.60
CA GLU A 395 -3.31 -8.77 -1.98
C GLU A 395 -3.27 -9.82 -0.87
N PRO A 396 -4.21 -10.78 -0.83
CA PRO A 396 -4.10 -11.91 0.09
C PRO A 396 -2.86 -12.77 -0.22
N ILE A 397 -2.20 -13.25 0.83
CA ILE A 397 -1.08 -14.18 0.69
C ILE A 397 -1.55 -15.63 0.86
N ASN A 398 -1.09 -16.52 0.00
CA ASN A 398 -1.34 -17.93 0.21
C ASN A 398 -0.47 -18.51 1.35
N PRO A 399 -0.95 -19.55 2.08
CA PRO A 399 -0.25 -20.11 3.22
C PRO A 399 1.18 -20.55 2.93
N GLU A 400 1.45 -21.14 1.77
CA GLU A 400 2.78 -21.65 1.43
C GLU A 400 3.78 -20.52 1.16
N ALA A 401 3.37 -19.42 0.52
CA ALA A 401 4.21 -18.25 0.37
C ALA A 401 4.51 -17.58 1.72
N TRP A 402 3.52 -17.56 2.63
CA TRP A 402 3.69 -17.06 3.98
C TRP A 402 4.73 -17.89 4.77
N ILE A 403 4.63 -19.23 4.73
CA ILE A 403 5.57 -20.16 5.37
C ILE A 403 6.97 -20.00 4.79
N TRP A 404 7.09 -19.90 3.47
CA TRP A 404 8.36 -19.66 2.80
C TRP A 404 9.01 -18.35 3.27
N TYR A 405 8.22 -17.27 3.30
CA TYR A 405 8.66 -15.94 3.74
C TYR A 405 9.15 -15.96 5.19
N ARG A 406 8.36 -16.60 6.08
CA ARG A 406 8.74 -16.78 7.48
C ARG A 406 10.05 -17.56 7.64
N LYS A 407 10.20 -18.65 6.90
CA LYS A 407 11.35 -19.57 7.03
C LYS A 407 12.61 -18.99 6.42
N HIS A 408 12.57 -18.59 5.15
CA HIS A 408 13.76 -18.27 4.38
C HIS A 408 14.20 -16.80 4.49
N ILE A 409 13.28 -15.92 4.81
CA ILE A 409 13.57 -14.49 4.99
C ILE A 409 13.57 -14.12 6.47
N GLY A 410 12.53 -14.50 7.20
CA GLY A 410 12.40 -14.22 8.62
C GLY A 410 13.23 -15.10 9.55
N GLY A 411 13.84 -16.19 9.02
CA GLY A 411 14.64 -17.14 9.81
C GLY A 411 13.87 -17.75 10.99
N GLU A 412 12.55 -17.91 10.83
CA GLU A 412 11.57 -18.39 11.82
C GLU A 412 11.45 -17.53 13.10
N ARG A 413 12.24 -16.45 13.23
CA ARG A 413 12.26 -15.53 14.39
C ARG A 413 11.41 -14.28 14.20
N CYS A 414 11.14 -13.88 12.95
CA CYS A 414 10.34 -12.70 12.65
C CYS A 414 8.85 -13.03 12.69
N PRO A 415 8.00 -12.29 13.42
CA PRO A 415 6.57 -12.31 13.19
C PRO A 415 6.26 -11.74 11.80
N ILE A 416 5.12 -12.17 11.23
CA ILE A 416 4.61 -11.61 9.97
C ILE A 416 3.29 -10.90 10.26
N VAL A 417 3.17 -9.67 9.78
CA VAL A 417 1.91 -8.92 9.81
C VAL A 417 1.31 -8.89 8.40
N ASP A 418 0.23 -9.65 8.23
CA ASP A 418 -0.60 -9.57 7.04
C ASP A 418 -1.57 -8.42 7.21
N THR A 419 -1.65 -7.53 6.23
CA THR A 419 -2.44 -6.31 6.36
C THR A 419 -3.52 -6.24 5.29
N TRP A 420 -4.77 -6.08 5.71
CA TRP A 420 -5.85 -5.71 4.80
C TRP A 420 -6.23 -4.25 4.98
N TRP A 421 -6.26 -3.55 3.88
CA TRP A 421 -6.71 -2.17 3.76
C TRP A 421 -6.76 -1.76 2.29
N GLN A 422 -7.27 -0.57 2.01
CA GLN A 422 -7.53 -0.08 0.66
C GLN A 422 -7.07 1.37 0.52
N THR A 423 -7.01 1.88 -0.71
CA THR A 423 -6.85 3.32 -0.96
C THR A 423 -7.94 4.09 -0.23
N GLU A 424 -9.16 3.59 -0.27
CA GLU A 424 -10.36 4.15 0.36
C GLU A 424 -10.28 4.18 1.89
N THR A 425 -9.63 3.20 2.50
CA THR A 425 -9.47 3.20 3.97
C THR A 425 -8.33 4.09 4.45
N GLY A 426 -7.38 4.44 3.58
CA GLY A 426 -6.25 5.32 3.86
C GLY A 426 -5.19 4.74 4.78
N ALA A 427 -5.56 3.78 5.63
CA ALA A 427 -4.68 3.11 6.58
C ALA A 427 -5.10 1.65 6.80
N ILE A 428 -4.22 0.86 7.43
CA ILE A 428 -4.47 -0.54 7.79
C ILE A 428 -5.70 -0.67 8.67
N MET A 429 -6.57 -1.63 8.33
CA MET A 429 -7.84 -1.88 9.01
C MET A 429 -7.90 -3.24 9.71
N ILE A 430 -7.33 -4.30 9.09
CA ILE A 430 -7.32 -5.65 9.65
C ILE A 430 -5.88 -6.17 9.58
N THR A 431 -5.33 -6.61 10.72
CA THR A 431 -3.94 -7.03 10.83
C THR A 431 -3.63 -7.60 12.23
N PRO A 432 -2.68 -8.50 12.41
CA PRO A 432 -2.19 -8.84 13.75
C PRO A 432 -1.39 -7.69 14.37
N LEU A 433 -1.49 -7.54 15.69
CA LEU A 433 -0.49 -6.83 16.48
C LEU A 433 0.61 -7.83 16.84
N PRO A 434 1.84 -7.66 16.38
CA PRO A 434 2.83 -8.76 16.27
C PRO A 434 3.33 -9.32 17.60
N GLY A 435 3.17 -8.57 18.71
CA GLY A 435 3.51 -9.04 20.05
C GLY A 435 2.36 -9.64 20.84
N ALA A 436 1.11 -9.49 20.33
CA ALA A 436 -0.11 -9.85 21.06
C ALA A 436 -0.91 -10.98 20.42
N ILE A 437 -1.00 -11.00 19.10
CA ILE A 437 -1.94 -11.84 18.36
C ILE A 437 -1.19 -13.00 17.67
N PRO A 438 -1.53 -14.26 17.98
CA PRO A 438 -1.07 -15.41 17.20
C PRO A 438 -1.52 -15.31 15.75
N THR A 439 -0.72 -15.77 14.81
CA THR A 439 -1.00 -15.65 13.38
C THR A 439 -1.28 -17.01 12.75
N LYS A 440 -2.16 -17.01 11.74
CA LYS A 440 -2.41 -18.16 10.86
C LYS A 440 -1.98 -17.77 9.44
N PRO A 441 -1.18 -18.58 8.74
CA PRO A 441 -0.72 -18.28 7.38
C PRO A 441 -1.85 -17.89 6.42
N GLY A 442 -1.80 -16.67 5.88
CA GLY A 442 -2.82 -16.16 4.96
C GLY A 442 -4.02 -15.45 5.59
N SER A 443 -4.10 -15.40 6.94
CA SER A 443 -5.14 -14.64 7.63
C SER A 443 -4.68 -13.22 7.96
N ALA A 444 -5.53 -12.23 7.69
CA ALA A 444 -5.34 -10.87 8.16
C ALA A 444 -5.64 -10.70 9.66
N THR A 445 -6.11 -11.75 10.33
CA THR A 445 -6.43 -11.87 11.76
C THR A 445 -7.59 -10.97 12.23
N LEU A 446 -7.35 -9.96 13.05
CA LEU A 446 -8.37 -9.16 13.71
C LEU A 446 -8.41 -7.73 13.17
N PRO A 447 -9.57 -7.04 13.22
CA PRO A 447 -9.62 -5.61 13.00
C PRO A 447 -8.65 -4.87 13.94
N PHE A 448 -7.95 -3.86 13.42
CA PHE A 448 -7.11 -3.00 14.25
C PHE A 448 -7.98 -2.31 15.33
N PRO A 449 -7.51 -2.16 16.57
CA PRO A 449 -8.28 -1.52 17.63
C PRO A 449 -8.89 -0.18 17.19
N GLY A 450 -10.18 0.00 17.40
CA GLY A 450 -10.93 1.19 16.97
C GLY A 450 -11.44 1.17 15.53
N THR A 451 -11.34 0.02 14.85
CA THR A 451 -11.97 -0.25 13.56
C THR A 451 -12.99 -1.38 13.70
N ASP A 452 -14.17 -1.24 13.09
CA ASP A 452 -15.29 -2.18 13.25
C ASP A 452 -15.57 -2.87 11.90
N ALA A 453 -14.80 -3.93 11.62
CA ALA A 453 -15.03 -4.77 10.44
C ALA A 453 -15.95 -5.94 10.79
N THR A 454 -16.85 -6.28 9.85
CA THR A 454 -17.73 -7.45 9.93
C THR A 454 -17.91 -8.08 8.56
N ILE A 455 -18.55 -9.24 8.53
CA ILE A 455 -18.90 -9.93 7.30
C ILE A 455 -20.42 -10.03 7.23
N LEU A 456 -20.99 -9.58 6.12
CA LEU A 456 -22.42 -9.56 5.89
C LEU A 456 -22.81 -10.43 4.69
N ASP A 457 -23.99 -11.03 4.76
CA ASP A 457 -24.64 -11.64 3.60
C ASP A 457 -25.25 -10.57 2.66
N SER A 458 -25.91 -11.00 1.59
CA SER A 458 -26.57 -10.08 0.65
C SER A 458 -27.69 -9.27 1.29
N ASP A 459 -28.31 -9.77 2.34
CA ASP A 459 -29.43 -9.16 3.04
C ASP A 459 -28.99 -8.25 4.19
N GLY A 460 -27.68 -8.18 4.47
CA GLY A 460 -27.11 -7.35 5.52
C GLY A 460 -27.06 -7.99 6.91
N ASN A 461 -27.25 -9.31 7.00
CA ASN A 461 -27.10 -10.03 8.25
C ASN A 461 -25.65 -10.49 8.45
N GLU A 462 -25.19 -10.55 9.69
CA GLU A 462 -23.88 -11.12 10.00
C GLU A 462 -23.79 -12.59 9.54
N ALA A 463 -22.64 -12.91 8.92
CA ALA A 463 -22.35 -14.23 8.38
C ALA A 463 -20.89 -14.64 8.65
N GLU A 464 -20.62 -15.95 8.66
CA GLU A 464 -19.25 -16.47 8.74
C GLU A 464 -18.48 -16.26 7.42
N SER A 465 -19.18 -16.21 6.29
CA SER A 465 -18.62 -15.99 4.96
C SER A 465 -19.55 -15.11 4.15
N GLY A 466 -19.01 -14.10 3.47
CA GLY A 466 -19.80 -13.13 2.72
C GLY A 466 -18.98 -11.94 2.25
N LEU A 467 -19.54 -10.77 2.44
CA LEU A 467 -18.99 -9.51 1.99
C LEU A 467 -18.39 -8.74 3.16
N LEU A 468 -17.17 -8.27 2.99
CA LEU A 468 -16.50 -7.46 4.00
C LEU A 468 -17.14 -6.07 4.07
N ALA A 469 -17.47 -5.66 5.29
CA ALA A 469 -18.12 -4.40 5.60
C ALA A 469 -17.46 -3.71 6.79
N ILE A 470 -17.48 -2.37 6.81
CA ILE A 470 -17.05 -1.57 7.95
C ILE A 470 -18.28 -0.84 8.49
N THR A 471 -18.62 -1.07 9.75
CA THR A 471 -19.88 -0.63 10.34
C THR A 471 -19.83 0.72 11.03
N SER A 472 -18.63 1.30 11.16
CA SER A 472 -18.47 2.61 11.77
C SER A 472 -17.34 3.41 11.12
N PRO A 473 -17.39 4.75 11.19
CA PRO A 473 -16.38 5.59 10.58
C PRO A 473 -15.03 5.45 11.31
N TRP A 474 -13.95 5.55 10.55
CA TRP A 474 -12.58 5.53 11.03
C TRP A 474 -11.84 6.81 10.61
N PRO A 475 -10.78 7.24 11.34
CA PRO A 475 -10.17 8.56 11.09
C PRO A 475 -9.64 8.75 9.67
N ALA A 476 -8.96 7.76 9.09
CA ALA A 476 -8.40 7.81 7.73
C ALA A 476 -9.41 7.45 6.62
N MET A 477 -10.69 7.38 6.92
CA MET A 477 -11.74 7.12 5.94
C MET A 477 -11.69 8.14 4.80
N LEU A 478 -11.86 7.67 3.56
CA LEU A 478 -11.99 8.57 2.42
C LEU A 478 -13.11 9.59 2.66
N ARG A 479 -12.94 10.81 2.17
CA ARG A 479 -13.97 11.87 2.27
C ARG A 479 -14.86 11.98 1.04
N GLY A 480 -14.61 11.14 0.03
CA GLY A 480 -15.39 11.12 -1.20
C GLY A 480 -14.58 10.68 -2.41
N ILE A 481 -15.22 10.75 -3.57
CA ILE A 481 -14.59 10.71 -4.88
C ILE A 481 -14.52 12.17 -5.39
N TYR A 482 -13.35 12.58 -5.84
CA TYR A 482 -13.09 13.95 -6.27
C TYR A 482 -14.07 14.37 -7.37
N GLY A 483 -14.86 15.42 -7.10
CA GLY A 483 -15.85 15.94 -8.04
C GLY A 483 -17.09 15.07 -8.29
N ASP A 484 -17.24 13.92 -7.61
CA ASP A 484 -18.31 12.95 -7.90
C ASP A 484 -18.89 12.32 -6.63
N GLU A 485 -19.73 13.09 -5.92
CA GLU A 485 -20.42 12.64 -4.70
C GLU A 485 -21.40 11.49 -4.97
N GLU A 486 -22.07 11.51 -6.11
CA GLU A 486 -23.04 10.46 -6.46
C GLU A 486 -22.33 9.10 -6.61
N ARG A 487 -21.21 9.07 -7.32
CA ARG A 487 -20.39 7.86 -7.45
C ARG A 487 -19.85 7.37 -6.10
N TYR A 488 -19.50 8.28 -5.18
CA TYR A 488 -19.12 7.93 -3.81
C TYR A 488 -20.22 7.18 -3.09
N ARG A 489 -21.45 7.73 -3.09
CA ARG A 489 -22.63 7.11 -2.47
C ARG A 489 -22.96 5.76 -3.11
N GLN A 490 -22.98 5.71 -4.44
CA GLN A 490 -23.33 4.49 -5.17
C GLN A 490 -22.31 3.38 -4.98
N THR A 491 -21.01 3.69 -5.00
CA THR A 491 -19.95 2.68 -4.93
C THR A 491 -19.83 2.05 -3.55
N TYR A 492 -19.91 2.85 -2.49
CA TYR A 492 -19.50 2.39 -1.16
C TYR A 492 -20.63 2.32 -0.15
N TRP A 493 -21.77 3.01 -0.37
CA TRP A 493 -22.82 3.19 0.64
C TRP A 493 -24.23 2.79 0.17
N SER A 494 -24.38 2.31 -1.06
CA SER A 494 -25.68 1.94 -1.61
C SER A 494 -26.13 0.53 -1.23
N LYS A 495 -25.21 -0.33 -0.79
CA LYS A 495 -25.50 -1.74 -0.54
C LYS A 495 -26.26 -1.96 0.77
N TRP A 496 -25.86 -1.26 1.82
CA TRP A 496 -26.49 -1.28 3.14
C TRP A 496 -26.53 0.13 3.72
N GLU A 497 -27.55 0.39 4.50
CA GLU A 497 -27.72 1.72 5.11
C GLU A 497 -26.62 2.00 6.14
N ASN A 498 -25.87 3.08 5.96
CA ASN A 498 -24.82 3.56 6.86
C ASN A 498 -23.64 2.60 7.10
N ILE A 499 -23.46 1.59 6.23
CA ILE A 499 -22.37 0.62 6.32
C ILE A 499 -21.50 0.73 5.06
N TYR A 500 -20.19 0.84 5.26
CA TYR A 500 -19.24 0.89 4.17
C TYR A 500 -19.04 -0.50 3.56
N PHE A 501 -19.25 -0.60 2.24
CA PHE A 501 -19.00 -1.80 1.46
C PHE A 501 -17.57 -1.78 0.89
N ALA A 502 -16.72 -2.69 1.37
CA ALA A 502 -15.32 -2.77 0.96
C ALA A 502 -15.11 -3.28 -0.47
N GLY A 503 -16.07 -4.00 -1.03
CA GLY A 503 -15.93 -4.64 -2.33
C GLY A 503 -15.08 -5.91 -2.33
N ASP A 504 -14.73 -6.41 -1.14
CA ASP A 504 -14.00 -7.67 -0.94
C ASP A 504 -14.91 -8.74 -0.36
N ALA A 505 -14.66 -9.99 -0.71
CA ALA A 505 -15.23 -11.16 -0.05
C ALA A 505 -14.31 -11.60 1.10
N ALA A 506 -14.91 -12.07 2.18
CA ALA A 506 -14.18 -12.54 3.34
C ALA A 506 -14.91 -13.68 4.06
N ARG A 507 -14.18 -14.42 4.88
CA ARG A 507 -14.73 -15.34 5.88
C ARG A 507 -14.11 -15.10 7.25
N ARG A 508 -14.80 -15.48 8.29
CA ARG A 508 -14.34 -15.44 9.68
C ARG A 508 -14.28 -16.87 10.23
N ASP A 509 -13.16 -17.25 10.82
CA ASP A 509 -13.00 -18.57 11.43
C ASP A 509 -13.50 -18.62 12.89
N GLU A 510 -13.33 -19.78 13.53
CA GLU A 510 -13.78 -20.05 14.90
C GLU A 510 -13.06 -19.17 15.96
N ASP A 511 -11.85 -18.70 15.66
CA ASP A 511 -11.08 -17.79 16.51
C ASP A 511 -11.43 -16.30 16.24
N GLY A 512 -12.34 -16.03 15.31
CA GLY A 512 -12.76 -14.69 14.91
C GLY A 512 -11.84 -14.03 13.88
N TYR A 513 -10.89 -14.76 13.31
CA TYR A 513 -9.92 -14.24 12.36
C TYR A 513 -10.51 -14.07 10.96
N PHE A 514 -10.18 -12.96 10.35
CA PHE A 514 -10.61 -12.60 9.00
C PHE A 514 -9.68 -13.18 7.94
N TRP A 515 -10.29 -13.80 6.95
CA TRP A 515 -9.64 -14.34 5.77
C TRP A 515 -10.20 -13.63 4.56
N ILE A 516 -9.37 -12.86 3.87
CA ILE A 516 -9.78 -12.11 2.70
C ILE A 516 -9.69 -13.04 1.49
N ALA A 517 -10.81 -13.20 0.78
CA ALA A 517 -10.90 -14.09 -0.38
C ALA A 517 -10.65 -13.37 -1.72
N GLY A 518 -10.48 -12.04 -1.69
CA GLY A 518 -10.24 -11.20 -2.87
C GLY A 518 -11.45 -10.31 -3.21
N ARG A 519 -11.34 -9.61 -4.34
CA ARG A 519 -12.38 -8.69 -4.83
C ARG A 519 -13.64 -9.45 -5.22
N VAL A 520 -14.80 -8.88 -4.88
CA VAL A 520 -16.10 -9.45 -5.28
C VAL A 520 -16.25 -9.48 -6.81
N ASP A 521 -15.58 -8.56 -7.51
CA ASP A 521 -15.57 -8.48 -8.97
C ASP A 521 -14.70 -9.59 -9.61
N ASP A 522 -13.76 -10.18 -8.85
CA ASP A 522 -12.86 -11.26 -9.28
C ASP A 522 -13.42 -12.66 -8.95
N VAL A 523 -14.69 -12.78 -8.62
CA VAL A 523 -15.34 -14.05 -8.33
C VAL A 523 -15.86 -14.70 -9.62
N LEU A 524 -15.45 -15.93 -9.83
CA LEU A 524 -15.90 -16.77 -10.95
C LEU A 524 -17.28 -17.37 -10.67
N ASN A 525 -18.18 -17.34 -11.67
CA ASN A 525 -19.47 -18.01 -11.64
C ASN A 525 -19.40 -19.32 -12.44
N VAL A 526 -18.95 -20.39 -11.82
CA VAL A 526 -18.82 -21.70 -12.46
C VAL A 526 -20.02 -22.57 -12.09
N ALA A 527 -20.86 -22.90 -13.08
CA ALA A 527 -22.06 -23.74 -12.90
C ALA A 527 -22.98 -23.28 -11.74
N GLY A 528 -23.15 -21.93 -11.59
CA GLY A 528 -23.99 -21.34 -10.54
C GLY A 528 -23.34 -21.25 -9.15
N HIS A 529 -22.07 -21.64 -9.03
CA HIS A 529 -21.29 -21.50 -7.80
C HIS A 529 -20.28 -20.35 -7.93
N ARG A 530 -20.14 -19.57 -6.87
CA ARG A 530 -19.16 -18.50 -6.76
C ARG A 530 -17.85 -19.08 -6.21
N ILE A 531 -16.77 -18.96 -6.99
CA ILE A 531 -15.42 -19.43 -6.64
C ILE A 531 -14.49 -18.23 -6.73
N GLY A 532 -13.78 -17.93 -5.65
CA GLY A 532 -12.74 -16.88 -5.66
C GLY A 532 -11.58 -17.29 -6.56
N THR A 533 -11.08 -16.36 -7.40
CA THR A 533 -9.88 -16.61 -8.22
C THR A 533 -8.71 -16.99 -7.33
N MET A 534 -8.53 -16.29 -6.21
CA MET A 534 -7.46 -16.53 -5.23
C MET A 534 -7.47 -17.94 -4.62
N GLU A 535 -8.65 -18.54 -4.43
CA GLU A 535 -8.76 -19.90 -3.91
C GLU A 535 -8.16 -20.90 -4.90
N VAL A 536 -8.48 -20.71 -6.19
CA VAL A 536 -7.97 -21.57 -7.27
C VAL A 536 -6.47 -21.33 -7.49
N GLU A 537 -6.03 -20.07 -7.47
CA GLU A 537 -4.62 -19.67 -7.57
C GLU A 537 -3.80 -20.27 -6.43
N SER A 538 -4.29 -20.21 -5.19
CA SER A 538 -3.64 -20.85 -4.03
C SER A 538 -3.48 -22.35 -4.22
N ALA A 539 -4.53 -23.03 -4.70
CA ALA A 539 -4.48 -24.47 -4.95
C ALA A 539 -3.56 -24.85 -6.13
N LEU A 540 -3.40 -23.95 -7.10
CA LEU A 540 -2.42 -24.12 -8.19
C LEU A 540 -0.98 -23.98 -7.66
N VAL A 541 -0.71 -22.94 -6.87
CA VAL A 541 0.63 -22.64 -6.32
C VAL A 541 1.08 -23.66 -5.28
N ASP A 542 0.15 -24.34 -4.59
CA ASP A 542 0.49 -25.45 -3.69
C ASP A 542 1.16 -26.66 -4.41
N HIS A 543 1.03 -26.76 -5.72
CA HIS A 543 1.74 -27.79 -6.48
C HIS A 543 3.23 -27.44 -6.61
N PRO A 544 4.18 -28.34 -6.23
CA PRO A 544 5.63 -28.03 -6.14
C PRO A 544 6.28 -27.50 -7.43
N ALA A 545 5.68 -27.77 -8.57
CA ALA A 545 6.17 -27.31 -9.86
C ALA A 545 5.67 -25.90 -10.26
N VAL A 546 4.71 -25.32 -9.50
CA VAL A 546 4.09 -24.04 -9.83
C VAL A 546 4.75 -22.95 -8.99
N ALA A 547 5.26 -21.93 -9.65
CA ALA A 547 5.82 -20.75 -8.99
C ALA A 547 4.78 -19.65 -8.79
N GLU A 548 3.93 -19.44 -9.80
CA GLU A 548 2.88 -18.42 -9.79
C GLU A 548 1.70 -18.88 -10.65
N ALA A 549 0.51 -18.43 -10.29
CA ALA A 549 -0.69 -18.67 -11.06
C ALA A 549 -1.62 -17.45 -11.02
N ALA A 550 -2.26 -17.18 -12.16
CA ALA A 550 -3.36 -16.22 -12.27
C ALA A 550 -4.57 -16.91 -12.88
N VAL A 551 -5.75 -16.64 -12.38
CA VAL A 551 -6.98 -17.30 -12.79
C VAL A 551 -7.99 -16.29 -13.30
N VAL A 552 -8.59 -16.58 -14.45
CA VAL A 552 -9.66 -15.77 -15.04
C VAL A 552 -10.86 -16.65 -15.43
N GLY A 553 -12.05 -16.05 -15.39
CA GLY A 553 -13.25 -16.65 -15.96
C GLY A 553 -13.29 -16.44 -17.46
N ARG A 554 -13.39 -17.52 -18.25
CA ARG A 554 -13.77 -17.41 -19.65
C ARG A 554 -15.22 -17.85 -19.85
N HIS A 555 -15.88 -17.27 -20.85
CA HIS A 555 -17.27 -17.64 -21.17
C HIS A 555 -17.37 -19.14 -21.53
N ASP A 556 -18.35 -19.83 -20.95
CA ASP A 556 -18.69 -21.23 -21.22
C ASP A 556 -20.22 -21.35 -21.38
N GLU A 557 -20.66 -21.90 -22.49
CA GLU A 557 -22.08 -21.98 -22.84
C GLU A 557 -22.91 -22.83 -21.87
N LEU A 558 -22.28 -23.81 -21.19
CA LEU A 558 -22.96 -24.73 -20.27
C LEU A 558 -22.85 -24.32 -18.81
N LYS A 559 -21.69 -23.74 -18.42
CA LYS A 559 -21.37 -23.43 -17.02
C LYS A 559 -21.47 -21.94 -16.70
N GLY A 560 -21.77 -21.09 -17.69
CA GLY A 560 -21.68 -19.65 -17.58
C GLY A 560 -20.24 -19.16 -17.68
N GLN A 561 -19.37 -19.64 -16.77
CA GLN A 561 -17.93 -19.44 -16.84
C GLN A 561 -17.18 -20.74 -16.63
N ALA A 562 -16.02 -20.87 -17.27
CA ALA A 562 -15.01 -21.90 -17.05
C ALA A 562 -13.72 -21.24 -16.56
N ILE A 563 -12.97 -21.97 -15.76
CA ILE A 563 -11.71 -21.52 -15.18
C ILE A 563 -10.60 -21.67 -16.19
N ALA A 564 -9.93 -20.58 -16.55
CA ALA A 564 -8.67 -20.58 -17.30
C ALA A 564 -7.54 -20.13 -16.35
N ALA A 565 -6.52 -20.99 -16.20
CA ALA A 565 -5.40 -20.74 -15.32
C ALA A 565 -4.13 -20.46 -16.16
N PHE A 566 -3.49 -19.35 -15.91
CA PHE A 566 -2.15 -19.03 -16.41
C PHE A 566 -1.16 -19.43 -15.32
N VAL A 567 -0.18 -20.27 -15.67
CA VAL A 567 0.71 -20.89 -14.70
C VAL A 567 2.17 -20.67 -15.12
N SER A 568 2.93 -20.09 -14.21
CA SER A 568 4.38 -19.97 -14.32
C SER A 568 5.05 -21.08 -13.50
N LEU A 569 6.02 -21.79 -14.09
CA LEU A 569 6.68 -22.92 -13.44
C LEU A 569 7.95 -22.49 -12.70
N VAL A 570 8.35 -23.26 -11.70
CA VAL A 570 9.64 -23.07 -11.03
C VAL A 570 10.80 -23.31 -12.00
N GLU A 571 11.95 -22.68 -11.75
CA GLU A 571 13.15 -22.79 -12.60
C GLU A 571 13.57 -24.27 -12.78
N GLY A 572 13.75 -24.70 -14.02
CA GLY A 572 14.19 -26.06 -14.36
C GLY A 572 13.06 -27.08 -14.53
N VAL A 573 11.81 -26.65 -14.50
CA VAL A 573 10.65 -27.50 -14.82
C VAL A 573 10.10 -27.13 -16.20
N ASP A 574 10.00 -28.11 -17.08
CA ASP A 574 9.44 -27.92 -18.43
C ASP A 574 7.93 -28.18 -18.45
N PRO A 575 7.16 -27.43 -19.25
CA PRO A 575 5.74 -27.70 -19.46
C PRO A 575 5.49 -29.08 -20.10
N SER A 576 4.50 -29.82 -19.60
CA SER A 576 4.02 -31.04 -20.20
C SER A 576 2.53 -31.29 -19.94
N ASP A 577 1.92 -32.16 -20.73
CA ASP A 577 0.51 -32.55 -20.54
C ASP A 577 0.33 -33.32 -19.22
N GLU A 578 1.32 -34.14 -18.84
CA GLU A 578 1.32 -34.87 -17.58
C GLU A 578 1.37 -33.91 -16.38
N LEU A 579 2.20 -32.88 -16.46
CA LEU A 579 2.27 -31.82 -15.43
C LEU A 579 0.97 -31.03 -15.35
N SER A 580 0.39 -30.67 -16.48
CA SER A 580 -0.92 -30.01 -16.54
C SER A 580 -2.02 -30.87 -15.88
N ALA A 581 -2.00 -32.19 -16.13
CA ALA A 581 -2.94 -33.11 -15.47
C ALA A 581 -2.71 -33.21 -13.96
N ALA A 582 -1.45 -33.25 -13.51
CA ALA A 582 -1.11 -33.28 -12.08
C ALA A 582 -1.53 -32.00 -11.35
N ILE A 583 -1.29 -30.84 -11.94
CA ILE A 583 -1.72 -29.54 -11.39
C ILE A 583 -3.25 -29.48 -11.29
N ARG A 584 -3.99 -29.89 -12.33
CA ARG A 584 -5.47 -29.99 -12.26
C ARG A 584 -5.94 -30.94 -11.16
N ALA A 585 -5.28 -32.06 -11.00
CA ALA A 585 -5.62 -33.02 -9.95
C ALA A 585 -5.37 -32.45 -8.56
N ASN A 586 -4.32 -31.63 -8.39
CA ASN A 586 -4.07 -30.91 -7.12
C ASN A 586 -5.19 -29.95 -6.79
N VAL A 587 -5.63 -29.12 -7.75
CA VAL A 587 -6.77 -28.20 -7.54
C VAL A 587 -8.05 -28.97 -7.18
N VAL A 588 -8.34 -30.07 -7.89
CA VAL A 588 -9.50 -30.91 -7.61
C VAL A 588 -9.39 -31.56 -6.23
N LYS A 589 -8.21 -31.98 -5.81
CA LYS A 589 -7.97 -32.54 -4.47
C LYS A 589 -8.19 -31.51 -3.38
N GLN A 590 -7.80 -30.26 -3.61
CA GLN A 590 -7.87 -29.20 -2.59
C GLN A 590 -9.24 -28.53 -2.50
N ILE A 591 -9.84 -28.18 -3.64
CA ILE A 591 -11.09 -27.40 -3.68
C ILE A 591 -12.29 -28.24 -4.13
N GLY A 592 -12.06 -29.27 -4.92
CA GLY A 592 -13.12 -30.07 -5.50
C GLY A 592 -13.24 -29.94 -7.02
N ALA A 593 -14.04 -30.82 -7.64
CA ALA A 593 -14.18 -30.93 -9.09
C ALA A 593 -14.73 -29.66 -9.75
N ILE A 594 -15.44 -28.83 -9.00
CA ILE A 594 -16.05 -27.58 -9.47
C ILE A 594 -15.00 -26.52 -9.80
N ALA A 595 -13.90 -26.49 -9.07
CA ALA A 595 -12.79 -25.56 -9.26
C ALA A 595 -11.75 -26.05 -10.28
N ARG A 596 -12.01 -27.22 -10.91
CA ARG A 596 -11.08 -27.79 -11.89
C ARG A 596 -10.86 -26.84 -13.06
N PRO A 597 -9.61 -26.36 -13.31
CA PRO A 597 -9.32 -25.53 -14.47
C PRO A 597 -9.64 -26.27 -15.78
N ALA A 598 -10.42 -25.61 -16.63
CA ALA A 598 -10.67 -26.10 -17.99
C ALA A 598 -9.40 -25.99 -18.83
N ASP A 599 -8.70 -24.87 -18.69
CA ASP A 599 -7.46 -24.59 -19.39
C ASP A 599 -6.34 -24.31 -18.38
N ILE A 600 -5.15 -24.87 -18.64
CA ILE A 600 -3.90 -24.46 -18.01
C ILE A 600 -2.97 -24.00 -19.12
N ILE A 601 -2.57 -22.74 -19.04
CA ILE A 601 -1.73 -22.07 -20.02
C ILE A 601 -0.39 -21.79 -19.32
N PHE A 602 0.66 -22.47 -19.72
CA PHE A 602 1.98 -22.20 -19.19
C PHE A 602 2.55 -20.92 -19.78
N THR A 603 3.00 -20.01 -18.92
CA THR A 603 3.57 -18.71 -19.30
C THR A 603 5.00 -18.60 -18.80
N ALA A 604 5.81 -17.81 -19.49
CA ALA A 604 7.17 -17.53 -19.06
C ALA A 604 7.22 -16.52 -17.91
N ASP A 605 6.22 -15.62 -17.88
CA ASP A 605 6.02 -14.55 -16.88
C ASP A 605 4.53 -14.41 -16.56
#